data_8631fc6e050d3713e6fa07953a09d93c
#
_entry.id   8631fc6e050d3713e6fa07953a09d93c
#
_cell.length_a   1.000
_cell.length_b   1.000
_cell.length_c   1.000
_cell.angle_alpha   90.00
_cell.angle_beta   90.00
_cell.angle_gamma   90.00
#
_symmetry.space_group_name_H-M   'P 1'
#
loop_
_entity.id
_entity.type
_entity.pdbx_description
1 polymer ?
#
loop_
_entity_poly.entity_id
_entity_poly.type
_entity_poly.pdbx_seq_one_letter_code
_entity_poly.pdbx_strand_id
1 'polypeptide(L)'
;LGINLSSNMVYGNETITVTPVANSIYDLAGNAASTSQSNNTATLNGFAQQLGSDINGEANGDRSGYSVSMNAAGDRVAIGATQNSGNGSSAGHVRIYQYASGSWSQLGADINGEAASDYSGYSVSMNSSGDRVAIGAGSNDGNGTDAGHVRVYEYASGSWSKLGSDIDGEAAGDLFGNSVSMNSAGDRVAIGAYANDGTAADAGHVRVYEYASGSWSKLGSDIDGEAASDASGLYVSMNAAGDRVAIGAYGNDGAGSNAGHVRIYEYASGSWSQLQNDIDGEAASDNSGRFVSMNAAGDRVAIGAYKNDGAGSNAGHVR
;
A
#
# COMPACT_ATOMS: atom_id res chain seq x y z
N LEU A 1 -30.50 21.23 12.43
CA LEU A 1 -31.15 20.06 13.06
C LEU A 1 -30.14 18.96 13.09
N GLY A 2 -29.67 18.55 14.29
CA GLY A 2 -28.82 17.37 14.45
C GLY A 2 -29.71 16.16 14.70
N ILE A 3 -29.65 15.15 13.85
CA ILE A 3 -30.32 13.86 14.11
C ILE A 3 -29.25 12.95 14.73
N ASN A 4 -29.41 12.61 16.01
CA ASN A 4 -28.63 11.58 16.66
C ASN A 4 -29.23 10.22 16.34
N LEU A 5 -28.56 9.42 15.54
CA LEU A 5 -28.92 8.04 15.31
C LEU A 5 -28.33 7.19 16.43
N SER A 6 -29.19 6.50 17.19
CA SER A 6 -28.75 5.56 18.22
C SER A 6 -28.14 4.30 17.59
N SER A 7 -27.19 3.70 18.25
CA SER A 7 -26.18 2.73 17.85
C SER A 7 -26.62 1.32 17.41
N ASN A 8 -27.72 1.15 16.73
CA ASN A 8 -28.11 -0.11 16.11
C ASN A 8 -28.33 0.07 14.60
N MET A 9 -27.27 0.48 13.88
CA MET A 9 -27.31 0.41 12.43
C MET A 9 -27.13 -1.03 11.99
N VAL A 10 -28.17 -1.58 11.39
CA VAL A 10 -28.13 -2.86 10.69
C VAL A 10 -27.49 -2.63 9.33
N TYR A 11 -26.57 -3.49 8.92
CA TYR A 11 -25.84 -3.41 7.66
C TYR A 11 -26.80 -3.43 6.45
N GLY A 12 -26.84 -2.35 5.66
CA GLY A 12 -27.67 -2.24 4.45
C GLY A 12 -27.76 -0.79 3.95
N ASN A 13 -28.42 -0.60 2.81
CA ASN A 13 -28.83 0.73 2.34
C ASN A 13 -30.01 1.20 3.18
N GLU A 14 -29.76 1.99 4.20
CA GLU A 14 -30.84 2.51 5.05
C GLU A 14 -31.35 3.84 4.47
N THR A 15 -32.67 3.98 4.44
CA THR A 15 -33.33 5.22 4.04
C THR A 15 -33.81 5.95 5.27
N ILE A 16 -33.33 7.15 5.50
CA ILE A 16 -33.87 8.04 6.52
C ILE A 16 -34.96 8.89 5.89
N THR A 17 -36.18 8.80 6.42
CA THR A 17 -37.26 9.67 6.04
C THR A 17 -37.55 10.64 7.18
N VAL A 18 -37.43 11.93 6.92
CA VAL A 18 -37.81 12.97 7.86
C VAL A 18 -39.25 13.43 7.52
N THR A 19 -40.19 13.01 8.31
CA THR A 19 -41.58 13.47 8.14
C THR A 19 -41.85 14.58 9.16
N PRO A 20 -42.05 15.83 8.75
CA PRO A 20 -42.42 16.92 9.65
C PRO A 20 -43.79 16.63 10.26
N VAL A 21 -43.90 16.77 11.57
CA VAL A 21 -45.21 16.84 12.23
C VAL A 21 -45.80 18.24 11.90
N ALA A 22 -47.09 18.32 11.71
CA ALA A 22 -47.75 19.58 11.38
C ALA A 22 -47.32 20.70 12.34
N ASN A 23 -46.89 21.83 11.77
CA ASN A 23 -46.42 23.00 12.51
C ASN A 23 -45.16 22.77 13.40
N SER A 24 -44.30 21.83 13.06
CA SER A 24 -43.08 21.55 13.82
C SER A 24 -41.81 22.09 13.21
N ILE A 25 -41.79 22.39 11.93
CA ILE A 25 -40.65 22.97 11.19
C ILE A 25 -41.16 24.19 10.39
N TYR A 26 -40.49 25.30 10.54
CA TYR A 26 -40.80 26.57 9.85
C TYR A 26 -39.54 27.08 9.08
N ASP A 27 -39.81 27.76 7.96
CA ASP A 27 -38.77 28.54 7.28
C ASP A 27 -38.51 29.87 8.03
N LEU A 28 -37.53 30.65 7.55
CA LEU A 28 -37.21 31.98 8.14
C LEU A 28 -38.34 33.00 7.99
N ALA A 29 -39.31 32.76 7.10
CA ALA A 29 -40.52 33.62 6.92
C ALA A 29 -41.68 33.14 7.79
N GLY A 30 -41.53 32.08 8.55
CA GLY A 30 -42.54 31.53 9.45
C GLY A 30 -43.56 30.60 8.78
N ASN A 31 -43.31 30.12 7.57
CA ASN A 31 -44.18 29.14 6.91
C ASN A 31 -43.84 27.74 7.41
N ALA A 32 -44.88 26.98 7.76
CA ALA A 32 -44.73 25.58 8.19
C ALA A 32 -44.32 24.69 7.01
N ALA A 33 -43.40 23.76 7.25
CA ALA A 33 -43.03 22.75 6.27
C ALA A 33 -44.20 21.81 5.97
N SER A 34 -44.40 21.47 4.71
CA SER A 34 -45.42 20.51 4.30
C SER A 34 -45.13 19.14 4.91
N THR A 35 -46.16 18.46 5.42
CA THR A 35 -46.09 17.07 5.87
C THR A 35 -45.98 16.08 4.70
N SER A 36 -46.22 16.53 3.47
CA SER A 36 -46.11 15.77 2.23
C SER A 36 -44.92 16.31 1.41
N GLN A 37 -43.73 15.80 1.67
CA GLN A 37 -42.52 16.18 0.92
C GLN A 37 -41.99 14.97 0.14
N SER A 38 -41.66 15.17 -1.11
CA SER A 38 -41.10 14.12 -1.99
C SER A 38 -39.58 13.99 -1.91
N ASN A 39 -38.88 14.91 -1.22
CA ASN A 39 -37.44 14.98 -1.12
C ASN A 39 -36.91 14.90 0.32
N ASN A 40 -37.72 14.38 1.23
CA ASN A 40 -37.39 14.24 2.66
C ASN A 40 -36.71 12.92 3.03
N THR A 41 -36.26 12.16 2.02
CA THR A 41 -35.57 10.90 2.19
C THR A 41 -34.11 11.03 1.75
N ALA A 42 -33.20 10.52 2.56
CA ALA A 42 -31.80 10.31 2.19
C ALA A 42 -31.44 8.84 2.39
N THR A 43 -30.84 8.22 1.41
CA THR A 43 -30.30 6.89 1.56
C THR A 43 -28.90 6.99 2.17
N LEU A 44 -28.71 6.37 3.31
CA LEU A 44 -27.41 6.20 3.91
C LEU A 44 -26.77 4.96 3.29
N ASN A 45 -25.77 5.15 2.45
CA ASN A 45 -24.93 4.04 2.01
C ASN A 45 -24.06 3.63 3.19
N GLY A 46 -24.34 2.47 3.78
CA GLY A 46 -23.59 1.93 4.91
C GLY A 46 -22.11 1.73 4.54
N PHE A 47 -21.22 2.29 5.35
CA PHE A 47 -19.76 2.18 5.21
C PHE A 47 -19.33 0.80 5.61
N ALA A 48 -19.50 -0.25 5.32
CA ALA A 48 -18.91 -1.57 5.62
C ALA A 48 -19.76 -2.74 5.12
N GLN A 49 -20.27 -2.64 3.92
CA GLN A 49 -20.86 -3.81 3.28
C GLN A 49 -19.77 -4.55 2.50
N GLN A 50 -19.66 -5.86 2.71
CA GLN A 50 -18.84 -6.70 1.86
C GLN A 50 -19.37 -6.61 0.42
N LEU A 51 -18.46 -6.31 -0.51
CA LEU A 51 -18.78 -6.26 -1.94
C LEU A 51 -18.52 -7.63 -2.57
N GLY A 52 -19.56 -8.29 -3.02
CA GLY A 52 -19.47 -9.62 -3.62
C GLY A 52 -19.14 -10.73 -2.61
N SER A 53 -18.73 -11.87 -3.12
CA SER A 53 -18.29 -13.03 -2.33
C SER A 53 -16.80 -12.94 -2.02
N ASP A 54 -16.33 -13.79 -1.10
CA ASP A 54 -14.90 -13.92 -0.79
C ASP A 54 -14.11 -14.34 -2.03
N ILE A 55 -12.91 -13.81 -2.13
CA ILE A 55 -11.92 -14.19 -3.15
C ILE A 55 -10.96 -15.20 -2.48
N ASN A 56 -11.18 -16.46 -2.73
CA ASN A 56 -10.41 -17.53 -2.08
C ASN A 56 -9.07 -17.80 -2.78
N GLY A 57 -8.09 -18.28 -2.00
CA GLY A 57 -6.88 -18.89 -2.54
C GLY A 57 -7.19 -20.17 -3.34
N GLU A 58 -6.26 -20.63 -4.14
CA GLU A 58 -6.46 -21.79 -5.03
C GLU A 58 -6.19 -23.11 -4.33
N ALA A 59 -5.16 -23.15 -3.50
CA ALA A 59 -4.73 -24.36 -2.83
C ALA A 59 -4.38 -24.12 -1.37
N ASN A 60 -4.27 -25.24 -0.65
CA ASN A 60 -3.88 -25.21 0.75
C ASN A 60 -2.42 -24.74 0.89
N GLY A 61 -2.21 -23.74 1.72
CA GLY A 61 -0.88 -23.21 2.01
C GLY A 61 -0.42 -22.05 1.12
N ASP A 62 -1.16 -21.68 0.08
CA ASP A 62 -0.79 -20.60 -0.88
C ASP A 62 -0.59 -19.22 -0.24
N ARG A 63 -1.18 -18.98 0.93
CA ARG A 63 -1.18 -17.69 1.62
C ARG A 63 -1.74 -16.54 0.75
N SER A 64 -2.80 -16.80 -0.03
CA SER A 64 -3.51 -15.74 -0.77
C SER A 64 -3.99 -14.64 0.18
N GLY A 65 -3.77 -13.38 -0.20
CA GLY A 65 -4.03 -12.23 0.68
C GLY A 65 -2.82 -11.82 1.54
N TYR A 66 -1.63 -12.40 1.32
CA TYR A 66 -0.41 -11.98 2.01
C TYR A 66 -0.11 -10.48 1.76
N SER A 67 -0.31 -10.04 0.54
CA SER A 67 -0.29 -8.64 0.15
C SER A 67 -1.52 -8.31 -0.70
N VAL A 68 -2.02 -7.09 -0.58
CA VAL A 68 -3.17 -6.61 -1.36
C VAL A 68 -2.95 -5.16 -1.76
N SER A 69 -3.43 -4.80 -2.95
CA SER A 69 -3.44 -3.41 -3.41
C SER A 69 -4.67 -3.17 -4.27
N MET A 70 -5.33 -2.04 -4.08
CA MET A 70 -6.56 -1.68 -4.77
C MET A 70 -6.34 -0.41 -5.59
N ASN A 71 -7.01 -0.32 -6.75
CA ASN A 71 -7.00 0.90 -7.54
C ASN A 71 -7.84 2.02 -6.90
N ALA A 72 -7.75 3.24 -7.44
CA ALA A 72 -8.44 4.40 -6.86
C ALA A 72 -9.98 4.32 -6.94
N ALA A 73 -10.52 3.61 -7.91
CA ALA A 73 -11.98 3.39 -8.03
C ALA A 73 -12.51 2.32 -7.07
N GLY A 74 -11.64 1.50 -6.49
CA GLY A 74 -12.03 0.38 -5.62
C GLY A 74 -12.66 -0.80 -6.36
N ASP A 75 -12.54 -0.84 -7.69
CA ASP A 75 -13.12 -1.87 -8.54
C ASP A 75 -12.10 -2.89 -9.06
N ARG A 76 -10.81 -2.71 -8.77
CA ARG A 76 -9.75 -3.67 -9.06
C ARG A 76 -8.87 -3.90 -7.85
N VAL A 77 -8.50 -5.16 -7.62
CA VAL A 77 -7.61 -5.55 -6.53
C VAL A 77 -6.58 -6.55 -7.00
N ALA A 78 -5.31 -6.31 -6.67
CA ALA A 78 -4.22 -7.27 -6.81
C ALA A 78 -4.02 -7.99 -5.48
N ILE A 79 -3.84 -9.30 -5.52
CA ILE A 79 -3.74 -10.19 -4.36
C ILE A 79 -2.52 -11.08 -4.54
N GLY A 80 -1.53 -10.96 -3.65
CA GLY A 80 -0.36 -11.82 -3.61
C GLY A 80 -0.62 -13.11 -2.84
N ALA A 81 -0.09 -14.21 -3.35
CA ALA A 81 -0.11 -15.54 -2.74
C ALA A 81 1.31 -16.11 -2.76
N THR A 82 2.10 -15.72 -1.77
CA THR A 82 3.56 -15.89 -1.74
C THR A 82 4.03 -17.34 -1.74
N GLN A 83 3.21 -18.27 -1.28
CA GLN A 83 3.56 -19.70 -1.22
C GLN A 83 2.86 -20.55 -2.29
N ASN A 84 2.18 -19.90 -3.26
CA ASN A 84 1.65 -20.64 -4.39
C ASN A 84 2.76 -21.38 -5.14
N SER A 85 2.52 -22.63 -5.45
CA SER A 85 3.52 -23.54 -6.03
C SER A 85 3.21 -23.91 -7.50
N GLY A 86 2.38 -23.13 -8.19
CA GLY A 86 2.00 -23.40 -9.58
C GLY A 86 3.17 -23.40 -10.57
N ASN A 87 4.22 -22.60 -10.31
CA ASN A 87 5.43 -22.53 -11.15
C ASN A 87 6.71 -22.94 -10.40
N GLY A 88 6.60 -23.68 -9.33
CA GLY A 88 7.70 -24.10 -8.46
C GLY A 88 7.33 -23.95 -7.00
N SER A 89 7.97 -24.71 -6.12
CA SER A 89 7.66 -24.67 -4.69
C SER A 89 7.81 -23.25 -4.14
N SER A 90 6.72 -22.67 -3.64
CA SER A 90 6.67 -21.29 -3.13
C SER A 90 7.21 -20.23 -4.13
N ALA A 91 7.05 -20.46 -5.43
CA ALA A 91 7.38 -19.44 -6.44
C ALA A 91 6.54 -18.17 -6.24
N GLY A 92 5.35 -18.34 -5.69
CA GLY A 92 4.38 -17.29 -5.48
C GLY A 92 3.67 -16.88 -6.78
N HIS A 93 2.58 -16.18 -6.63
CA HIS A 93 1.86 -15.53 -7.74
C HIS A 93 1.07 -14.31 -7.29
N VAL A 94 0.60 -13.53 -8.26
CA VAL A 94 -0.38 -12.46 -8.06
C VAL A 94 -1.57 -12.68 -8.96
N ARG A 95 -2.79 -12.57 -8.41
CA ARG A 95 -4.04 -12.55 -9.16
C ARG A 95 -4.68 -11.18 -9.03
N ILE A 96 -5.20 -10.69 -10.14
CA ILE A 96 -5.93 -9.43 -10.17
C ILE A 96 -7.41 -9.73 -10.41
N TYR A 97 -8.29 -9.07 -9.64
CA TYR A 97 -9.73 -9.19 -9.78
C TYR A 97 -10.35 -7.86 -10.09
N GLN A 98 -11.46 -7.90 -10.84
CA GLN A 98 -12.30 -6.75 -11.12
C GLN A 98 -13.70 -6.98 -10.56
N TYR A 99 -14.23 -5.97 -9.88
CA TYR A 99 -15.62 -5.94 -9.43
C TYR A 99 -16.51 -5.35 -10.51
N ALA A 100 -17.46 -6.13 -10.97
CA ALA A 100 -18.46 -5.70 -11.95
C ALA A 100 -19.77 -6.45 -11.73
N SER A 101 -20.90 -5.78 -11.93
CA SER A 101 -22.24 -6.38 -11.82
C SER A 101 -22.49 -7.15 -10.52
N GLY A 102 -21.92 -6.67 -9.40
CA GLY A 102 -22.16 -7.24 -8.07
C GLY A 102 -21.22 -8.40 -7.69
N SER A 103 -20.20 -8.72 -8.49
CA SER A 103 -19.28 -9.82 -8.22
C SER A 103 -17.84 -9.49 -8.60
N TRP A 104 -16.89 -10.15 -7.91
CA TRP A 104 -15.48 -10.16 -8.28
C TRP A 104 -15.23 -11.25 -9.31
N SER A 105 -14.56 -10.92 -10.38
CA SER A 105 -14.09 -11.87 -11.40
C SER A 105 -12.62 -11.63 -11.68
N GLN A 106 -11.87 -12.70 -11.90
CA GLN A 106 -10.44 -12.59 -12.20
C GLN A 106 -10.23 -11.85 -13.52
N LEU A 107 -9.29 -10.90 -13.50
CA LEU A 107 -8.93 -10.06 -14.64
C LEU A 107 -7.62 -10.55 -15.25
N GLY A 108 -7.71 -11.27 -16.34
CA GLY A 108 -6.56 -11.90 -16.99
C GLY A 108 -6.12 -13.20 -16.31
N ALA A 109 -4.97 -13.74 -16.72
CA ALA A 109 -4.37 -14.92 -16.12
C ALA A 109 -3.53 -14.59 -14.89
N ASP A 110 -3.13 -15.62 -14.14
CA ASP A 110 -2.21 -15.49 -13.02
C ASP A 110 -0.87 -14.92 -13.47
N ILE A 111 -0.29 -14.07 -12.63
CA ILE A 111 1.07 -13.58 -12.81
C ILE A 111 1.97 -14.38 -11.87
N ASN A 112 2.59 -15.41 -12.41
CA ASN A 112 3.39 -16.36 -11.65
C ASN A 112 4.80 -15.84 -11.35
N GLY A 113 5.34 -16.25 -10.20
CA GLY A 113 6.77 -16.17 -9.88
C GLY A 113 7.61 -16.95 -10.89
N GLU A 114 8.88 -16.68 -10.99
CA GLU A 114 9.77 -17.27 -12.01
C GLU A 114 10.35 -18.61 -11.55
N ALA A 115 10.76 -18.68 -10.31
CA ALA A 115 11.44 -19.85 -9.77
C ALA A 115 10.95 -20.22 -8.36
N ALA A 116 11.31 -21.40 -7.93
CA ALA A 116 10.99 -21.87 -6.59
C ALA A 116 11.63 -20.99 -5.52
N SER A 117 10.89 -20.69 -4.47
CA SER A 117 11.28 -19.85 -3.33
C SER A 117 11.44 -18.36 -3.61
N ASP A 118 11.01 -17.86 -4.76
CA ASP A 118 11.01 -16.41 -5.06
C ASP A 118 10.01 -15.63 -4.21
N TYR A 119 8.96 -16.28 -3.73
CA TYR A 119 7.85 -15.67 -2.99
C TYR A 119 7.23 -14.48 -3.72
N SER A 120 7.11 -14.53 -5.05
CA SER A 120 6.50 -13.46 -5.86
C SER A 120 5.12 -13.08 -5.32
N GLY A 121 4.84 -11.77 -5.24
CA GLY A 121 3.64 -11.26 -4.57
C GLY A 121 3.84 -11.03 -3.06
N TYR A 122 5.08 -11.04 -2.56
CA TYR A 122 5.39 -10.62 -1.20
C TYR A 122 4.93 -9.18 -0.94
N SER A 123 5.13 -8.32 -1.92
CA SER A 123 4.59 -6.97 -1.96
C SER A 123 3.92 -6.71 -3.31
N VAL A 124 2.82 -5.97 -3.30
CA VAL A 124 2.12 -5.54 -4.52
C VAL A 124 1.70 -4.09 -4.40
N SER A 125 1.76 -3.35 -5.51
CA SER A 125 1.25 -1.98 -5.58
C SER A 125 0.63 -1.73 -6.96
N MET A 126 -0.62 -1.28 -6.97
CA MET A 126 -1.40 -1.01 -8.17
C MET A 126 -1.50 0.50 -8.40
N ASN A 127 -1.47 0.93 -9.65
CA ASN A 127 -1.70 2.33 -10.01
C ASN A 127 -3.18 2.73 -9.90
N SER A 128 -3.47 4.02 -10.03
CA SER A 128 -4.84 4.53 -9.84
C SER A 128 -5.87 3.97 -10.81
N SER A 129 -5.51 3.70 -12.06
CA SER A 129 -6.42 3.10 -13.05
C SER A 129 -6.57 1.59 -12.90
N GLY A 130 -5.67 0.95 -12.15
CA GLY A 130 -5.67 -0.49 -11.95
C GLY A 130 -5.26 -1.28 -13.18
N ASP A 131 -4.56 -0.64 -14.12
CA ASP A 131 -4.03 -1.27 -15.33
C ASP A 131 -2.52 -1.55 -15.27
N ARG A 132 -1.85 -1.11 -14.18
CA ARG A 132 -0.46 -1.44 -13.89
C ARG A 132 -0.32 -1.95 -12.45
N VAL A 133 0.56 -2.93 -12.28
CA VAL A 133 0.87 -3.50 -10.97
C VAL A 133 2.37 -3.79 -10.86
N ALA A 134 2.99 -3.31 -9.77
CA ALA A 134 4.34 -3.69 -9.36
C ALA A 134 4.25 -4.87 -8.39
N ILE A 135 5.09 -5.86 -8.59
CA ILE A 135 5.11 -7.12 -7.84
C ILE A 135 6.53 -7.38 -7.37
N GLY A 136 6.73 -7.41 -6.06
CA GLY A 136 8.01 -7.74 -5.46
C GLY A 136 8.17 -9.23 -5.16
N ALA A 137 9.39 -9.70 -5.34
CA ALA A 137 9.87 -11.04 -5.02
C ALA A 137 11.24 -10.92 -4.36
N GLY A 138 11.23 -10.58 -3.05
CA GLY A 138 12.46 -10.26 -2.32
C GLY A 138 13.47 -11.39 -2.20
N SER A 139 13.05 -12.62 -2.36
CA SER A 139 13.94 -13.79 -2.35
C SER A 139 14.29 -14.33 -3.76
N ASN A 140 14.08 -13.55 -4.83
CA ASN A 140 14.52 -13.97 -6.15
C ASN A 140 16.04 -13.97 -6.24
N ASP A 141 16.59 -15.03 -6.84
CA ASP A 141 18.04 -15.29 -6.94
C ASP A 141 18.67 -14.78 -8.25
N GLY A 142 17.94 -14.04 -9.06
CA GLY A 142 18.36 -13.65 -10.43
C GLY A 142 19.72 -12.91 -10.49
N ASN A 143 20.03 -12.10 -9.49
CA ASN A 143 21.29 -11.35 -9.38
C ASN A 143 22.11 -11.74 -8.12
N GLY A 144 21.84 -12.89 -7.55
CA GLY A 144 22.46 -13.42 -6.32
C GLY A 144 21.41 -13.98 -5.36
N THR A 145 21.83 -14.85 -4.46
CA THR A 145 20.90 -15.47 -3.50
C THR A 145 20.15 -14.39 -2.70
N ASP A 146 18.82 -14.44 -2.75
CA ASP A 146 17.94 -13.46 -2.08
C ASP A 146 18.28 -11.98 -2.44
N ALA A 147 18.82 -11.72 -3.63
CA ALA A 147 19.03 -10.33 -4.08
C ALA A 147 17.70 -9.61 -4.28
N GLY A 148 16.70 -10.35 -4.69
CA GLY A 148 15.34 -9.87 -4.94
C GLY A 148 15.18 -9.13 -6.26
N HIS A 149 13.94 -9.00 -6.70
CA HIS A 149 13.57 -8.20 -7.85
C HIS A 149 12.14 -7.62 -7.75
N VAL A 150 11.84 -6.70 -8.65
CA VAL A 150 10.48 -6.21 -8.90
C VAL A 150 10.14 -6.34 -10.37
N ARG A 151 8.97 -6.88 -10.68
CA ARG A 151 8.39 -6.91 -12.02
C ARG A 151 7.14 -6.04 -12.07
N VAL A 152 7.04 -5.24 -13.11
CA VAL A 152 5.87 -4.43 -13.36
C VAL A 152 5.10 -5.00 -14.56
N TYR A 153 3.79 -5.09 -14.42
CA TYR A 153 2.90 -5.58 -15.47
C TYR A 153 1.87 -4.53 -15.85
N GLU A 154 1.49 -4.54 -17.12
CA GLU A 154 0.43 -3.70 -17.67
C GLU A 154 -0.67 -4.57 -18.27
N TYR A 155 -1.92 -4.20 -17.99
CA TYR A 155 -3.10 -4.85 -18.55
C TYR A 155 -3.52 -4.12 -19.82
N ALA A 156 -3.37 -4.80 -20.94
CA ALA A 156 -3.77 -4.29 -22.24
C ALA A 156 -4.34 -5.43 -23.11
N SER A 157 -5.34 -5.13 -23.91
CA SER A 157 -5.95 -6.09 -24.85
C SER A 157 -6.40 -7.41 -24.20
N GLY A 158 -6.83 -7.37 -22.94
CA GLY A 158 -7.37 -8.54 -22.25
C GLY A 158 -6.34 -9.40 -21.51
N SER A 159 -5.07 -8.99 -21.45
CA SER A 159 -4.02 -9.75 -20.79
C SER A 159 -3.03 -8.87 -20.03
N TRP A 160 -2.41 -9.45 -18.99
CA TRP A 160 -1.28 -8.86 -18.31
C TRP A 160 0.01 -9.20 -19.05
N SER A 161 0.81 -8.21 -19.36
CA SER A 161 2.13 -8.37 -19.97
C SER A 161 3.18 -7.59 -19.18
N LYS A 162 4.40 -8.15 -19.10
CA LYS A 162 5.49 -7.49 -18.39
C LYS A 162 5.83 -6.17 -19.06
N LEU A 163 5.92 -5.10 -18.27
CA LEU A 163 6.21 -3.74 -18.71
C LEU A 163 7.70 -3.44 -18.48
N GLY A 164 8.48 -3.52 -19.52
CA GLY A 164 9.94 -3.39 -19.44
C GLY A 164 10.63 -4.64 -18.93
N SER A 165 11.93 -4.50 -18.59
CA SER A 165 12.74 -5.57 -17.99
C SER A 165 12.50 -5.65 -16.49
N ASP A 166 13.00 -6.72 -15.87
CA ASP A 166 13.00 -6.84 -14.42
C ASP A 166 13.86 -5.73 -13.80
N ILE A 167 13.49 -5.33 -12.62
CA ILE A 167 14.23 -4.37 -11.80
C ILE A 167 14.87 -5.18 -10.69
N ASP A 168 16.16 -5.51 -10.88
CA ASP A 168 16.87 -6.43 -10.00
C ASP A 168 17.55 -5.71 -8.83
N GLY A 169 17.64 -6.42 -7.69
CA GLY A 169 18.47 -6.04 -6.56
C GLY A 169 19.95 -6.05 -6.92
N GLU A 170 20.79 -5.41 -6.14
CA GLU A 170 22.21 -5.24 -6.44
C GLU A 170 23.07 -6.41 -6.00
N ALA A 171 22.80 -6.92 -4.81
CA ALA A 171 23.65 -7.92 -4.18
C ALA A 171 22.82 -9.00 -3.46
N ALA A 172 23.48 -10.11 -3.22
CA ALA A 172 22.87 -11.20 -2.48
C ALA A 172 22.49 -10.76 -1.05
N GLY A 173 21.30 -11.14 -0.62
CA GLY A 173 20.80 -10.83 0.71
C GLY A 173 20.06 -9.52 0.86
N ASP A 174 20.05 -8.65 -0.16
CA ASP A 174 19.45 -7.31 -0.11
C ASP A 174 17.92 -7.34 0.09
N LEU A 175 17.27 -8.41 -0.34
CA LEU A 175 15.81 -8.58 -0.29
C LEU A 175 15.06 -7.44 -1.02
N PHE A 176 15.59 -6.98 -2.14
CA PHE A 176 15.02 -5.91 -2.96
C PHE A 176 13.63 -6.30 -3.48
N GLY A 177 12.66 -5.41 -3.32
CA GLY A 177 11.25 -5.72 -3.63
C GLY A 177 10.46 -6.28 -2.44
N ASN A 178 11.05 -6.32 -1.24
CA ASN A 178 10.30 -6.64 -0.02
C ASN A 178 9.16 -5.64 0.21
N SER A 179 9.33 -4.40 -0.15
CA SER A 179 8.26 -3.42 -0.21
C SER A 179 8.28 -2.64 -1.53
N VAL A 180 7.10 -2.35 -2.07
CA VAL A 180 6.92 -1.58 -3.31
C VAL A 180 5.80 -0.57 -3.15
N SER A 181 5.96 0.62 -3.74
CA SER A 181 4.91 1.63 -3.81
C SER A 181 4.95 2.34 -5.16
N MET A 182 3.84 2.28 -5.89
CA MET A 182 3.69 2.82 -7.24
C MET A 182 2.91 4.13 -7.19
N ASN A 183 3.27 5.10 -8.03
CA ASN A 183 2.53 6.35 -8.16
C ASN A 183 1.21 6.15 -8.94
N SER A 184 0.38 7.19 -8.98
CA SER A 184 -0.94 7.12 -9.62
C SER A 184 -0.90 6.82 -11.11
N ALA A 185 0.11 7.31 -11.82
CA ALA A 185 0.27 7.04 -13.26
C ALA A 185 0.81 5.63 -13.56
N GLY A 186 1.45 5.00 -12.57
CA GLY A 186 2.09 3.69 -12.75
C GLY A 186 3.39 3.75 -13.55
N ASP A 187 4.02 4.93 -13.61
CA ASP A 187 5.28 5.17 -14.30
C ASP A 187 6.45 5.40 -13.35
N ARG A 188 6.19 5.45 -12.02
CA ARG A 188 7.23 5.48 -10.99
C ARG A 188 6.93 4.44 -9.92
N VAL A 189 7.99 3.81 -9.43
CA VAL A 189 7.91 2.83 -8.34
C VAL A 189 9.06 3.03 -7.36
N ALA A 190 8.74 3.17 -6.07
CA ALA A 190 9.70 3.10 -4.98
C ALA A 190 9.81 1.66 -4.51
N ILE A 191 11.03 1.18 -4.32
CA ILE A 191 11.36 -0.20 -4.00
C ILE A 191 12.34 -0.22 -2.83
N GLY A 192 11.99 -0.93 -1.77
CA GLY A 192 12.83 -1.10 -0.60
C GLY A 192 13.66 -2.38 -0.66
N ALA A 193 14.89 -2.28 -0.15
CA ALA A 193 15.84 -3.36 0.10
C ALA A 193 16.37 -3.19 1.53
N TYR A 194 15.60 -3.61 2.49
CA TYR A 194 15.85 -3.30 3.90
C TYR A 194 17.09 -3.98 4.49
N ALA A 195 17.59 -5.02 3.87
CA ALA A 195 18.78 -5.75 4.28
C ALA A 195 20.02 -5.36 3.46
N ASN A 196 19.94 -4.29 2.64
CA ASN A 196 21.11 -3.83 1.87
C ASN A 196 22.22 -3.30 2.78
N ASP A 197 23.46 -3.68 2.47
CA ASP A 197 24.68 -3.38 3.24
C ASP A 197 25.44 -2.15 2.71
N GLY A 198 24.86 -1.33 1.84
CA GLY A 198 25.54 -0.25 1.11
C GLY A 198 26.27 0.77 1.99
N THR A 199 25.67 1.21 3.09
CA THR A 199 26.30 2.11 4.06
C THR A 199 26.82 1.37 5.30
N ALA A 200 26.12 0.34 5.74
CA ALA A 200 26.48 -0.53 6.87
C ALA A 200 25.60 -1.79 6.82
N ALA A 201 25.94 -2.81 7.60
CA ALA A 201 25.23 -4.08 7.62
C ALA A 201 23.72 -3.86 7.94
N ASP A 202 22.85 -4.35 7.06
CA ASP A 202 21.39 -4.20 7.15
C ASP A 202 20.92 -2.74 7.37
N ALA A 203 21.69 -1.75 6.89
CA ALA A 203 21.24 -0.36 6.94
C ALA A 203 20.00 -0.15 6.09
N GLY A 204 19.91 -0.89 5.02
CA GLY A 204 18.84 -0.83 4.04
C GLY A 204 18.90 0.39 3.13
N HIS A 205 18.18 0.32 2.02
CA HIS A 205 18.02 1.47 1.12
C HIS A 205 16.66 1.44 0.41
N VAL A 206 16.34 2.55 -0.26
CA VAL A 206 15.22 2.65 -1.20
C VAL A 206 15.73 3.19 -2.53
N ARG A 207 15.26 2.58 -3.61
CA ARG A 207 15.44 3.07 -4.97
C ARG A 207 14.12 3.41 -5.60
N VAL A 208 14.12 4.49 -6.35
CA VAL A 208 12.96 4.86 -7.16
C VAL A 208 13.31 4.69 -8.63
N TYR A 209 12.40 4.08 -9.37
CA TYR A 209 12.53 3.90 -10.82
C TYR A 209 11.42 4.61 -11.55
N GLU A 210 11.74 5.10 -12.75
CA GLU A 210 10.80 5.73 -13.68
C GLU A 210 10.78 4.94 -14.99
N TYR A 211 9.57 4.70 -15.50
CA TYR A 211 9.35 4.09 -16.80
C TYR A 211 9.25 5.15 -17.88
N ALA A 212 10.22 5.21 -18.74
CA ALA A 212 10.24 6.12 -19.87
C ALA A 212 10.84 5.44 -21.10
N SER A 213 10.34 5.76 -22.27
CA SER A 213 10.86 5.26 -23.55
C SER A 213 10.97 3.73 -23.63
N GLY A 214 10.09 3.00 -22.95
CA GLY A 214 10.02 1.54 -23.01
C GLY A 214 10.90 0.80 -21.99
N SER A 215 11.52 1.50 -21.05
CA SER A 215 12.40 0.90 -20.04
C SER A 215 12.25 1.55 -18.67
N TRP A 216 12.54 0.78 -17.63
CA TRP A 216 12.70 1.27 -16.27
C TRP A 216 14.14 1.77 -16.09
N SER A 217 14.28 2.97 -15.55
CA SER A 217 15.58 3.55 -15.21
C SER A 217 15.54 4.14 -13.80
N LYS A 218 16.65 4.02 -13.08
CA LYS A 218 16.76 4.58 -11.72
C LYS A 218 16.58 6.10 -11.76
N LEU A 219 15.71 6.61 -10.92
CA LEU A 219 15.38 8.03 -10.79
C LEU A 219 16.14 8.64 -9.62
N GLY A 220 17.22 9.31 -9.89
CA GLY A 220 18.12 9.88 -8.88
C GLY A 220 19.06 8.84 -8.26
N SER A 221 19.68 9.22 -7.15
CA SER A 221 20.57 8.35 -6.37
C SER A 221 19.78 7.46 -5.43
N ASP A 222 20.44 6.47 -4.84
CA ASP A 222 19.89 5.65 -3.79
C ASP A 222 19.56 6.50 -2.55
N ILE A 223 18.57 6.10 -1.81
CA ILE A 223 18.18 6.71 -0.54
C ILE A 223 18.58 5.71 0.55
N ASP A 224 19.78 5.88 1.06
CA ASP A 224 20.39 4.92 1.97
C ASP A 224 19.91 5.06 3.42
N GLY A 225 19.93 3.94 4.14
CA GLY A 225 19.83 3.92 5.60
C GLY A 225 21.06 4.59 6.25
N GLU A 226 20.91 5.04 7.48
CA GLU A 226 21.94 5.83 8.16
C GLU A 226 22.95 4.99 8.91
N ALA A 227 22.49 3.91 9.53
CA ALA A 227 23.31 3.07 10.39
C ALA A 227 22.98 1.58 10.25
N ALA A 228 23.86 0.75 10.77
CA ALA A 228 23.68 -0.70 10.75
C ALA A 228 22.38 -1.11 11.47
N SER A 229 21.68 -2.05 10.86
CA SER A 229 20.42 -2.62 11.37
C SER A 229 19.23 -1.64 11.41
N ASP A 230 19.32 -0.48 10.80
CA ASP A 230 18.19 0.45 10.66
C ASP A 230 17.03 -0.16 9.87
N ALA A 231 17.34 -1.07 8.94
CA ALA A 231 16.39 -1.71 8.05
C ALA A 231 15.53 -0.69 7.27
N SER A 232 16.18 0.39 6.79
CA SER A 232 15.54 1.44 5.98
C SER A 232 14.94 0.85 4.71
N GLY A 233 13.69 1.19 4.41
CA GLY A 233 13.00 0.66 3.23
C GLY A 233 12.23 -0.64 3.49
N LEU A 234 12.12 -1.15 4.73
CA LEU A 234 11.25 -2.28 5.02
C LEU A 234 9.80 -1.98 4.61
N TYR A 235 9.37 -0.74 4.79
CA TYR A 235 8.11 -0.22 4.25
C TYR A 235 8.33 1.14 3.58
N VAL A 236 7.75 1.28 2.41
CA VAL A 236 7.78 2.53 1.63
C VAL A 236 6.37 2.93 1.21
N SER A 237 6.13 4.24 1.12
CA SER A 237 4.86 4.77 0.61
C SER A 237 5.13 6.03 -0.22
N MET A 238 4.68 6.01 -1.47
CA MET A 238 4.87 7.07 -2.45
C MET A 238 3.57 7.85 -2.63
N ASN A 239 3.65 9.16 -2.88
CA ASN A 239 2.50 9.98 -3.21
C ASN A 239 2.02 9.77 -4.66
N ALA A 240 0.86 10.35 -5.00
CA ALA A 240 0.25 10.18 -6.32
C ALA A 240 1.11 10.70 -7.48
N ALA A 241 1.87 11.77 -7.28
CA ALA A 241 2.75 12.33 -8.30
C ALA A 241 4.03 11.51 -8.49
N GLY A 242 4.42 10.71 -7.49
CA GLY A 242 5.67 9.95 -7.51
C GLY A 242 6.91 10.81 -7.28
N ASP A 243 6.74 11.97 -6.67
CA ASP A 243 7.82 12.91 -6.34
C ASP A 243 8.10 12.99 -4.83
N ARG A 244 7.33 12.28 -4.00
CA ARG A 244 7.58 12.14 -2.55
C ARG A 244 7.46 10.69 -2.13
N VAL A 245 8.36 10.30 -1.22
CA VAL A 245 8.37 8.95 -0.63
C VAL A 245 8.59 9.04 0.88
N ALA A 246 7.79 8.31 1.64
CA ALA A 246 7.99 8.05 3.06
C ALA A 246 8.69 6.71 3.21
N ILE A 247 9.75 6.67 4.01
CA ILE A 247 10.61 5.50 4.21
C ILE A 247 10.70 5.22 5.71
N GLY A 248 10.28 4.04 6.11
CA GLY A 248 10.40 3.57 7.49
C GLY A 248 11.72 2.84 7.72
N ALA A 249 12.34 3.13 8.86
CA ALA A 249 13.53 2.46 9.38
C ALA A 249 13.28 2.10 10.85
N TYR A 250 12.56 0.99 11.05
CA TYR A 250 12.04 0.60 12.36
C TYR A 250 13.12 0.20 13.38
N GLY A 251 14.31 -0.15 12.89
CA GLY A 251 15.47 -0.51 13.71
C GLY A 251 16.33 0.67 14.13
N ASN A 252 16.05 1.88 13.63
CA ASN A 252 16.89 3.05 13.92
C ASN A 252 16.96 3.37 15.42
N ASP A 253 18.17 3.70 15.88
CA ASP A 253 18.53 3.93 17.28
C ASP A 253 18.59 5.43 17.69
N GLY A 254 18.22 6.36 16.80
CA GLY A 254 18.37 7.80 16.99
C GLY A 254 17.72 8.36 18.26
N ALA A 255 16.53 7.90 18.60
CA ALA A 255 15.80 8.27 19.82
C ALA A 255 15.88 7.20 20.93
N GLY A 256 16.67 6.15 20.75
CA GLY A 256 16.84 5.01 21.64
C GLY A 256 16.85 3.70 20.87
N SER A 257 17.37 2.64 21.47
CA SER A 257 17.52 1.34 20.78
C SER A 257 16.21 0.86 20.15
N ASN A 258 16.21 0.68 18.82
CA ASN A 258 15.03 0.33 18.03
C ASN A 258 13.81 1.24 18.27
N ALA A 259 14.03 2.52 18.55
CA ALA A 259 12.92 3.48 18.62
C ALA A 259 12.25 3.60 17.23
N GLY A 260 13.05 3.48 16.21
CA GLY A 260 12.66 3.61 14.81
C GLY A 260 12.38 5.06 14.40
N HIS A 261 12.40 5.30 13.09
CA HIS A 261 12.03 6.60 12.53
C HIS A 261 11.37 6.47 11.17
N VAL A 262 10.88 7.59 10.66
CA VAL A 262 10.44 7.76 9.26
C VAL A 262 11.11 8.99 8.67
N ARG A 263 11.66 8.85 7.47
CA ARG A 263 12.19 9.95 6.67
C ARG A 263 11.33 10.18 5.44
N ILE A 264 11.10 11.44 5.11
CA ILE A 264 10.35 11.84 3.92
C ILE A 264 11.32 12.47 2.93
N TYR A 265 11.29 12.01 1.70
CA TYR A 265 12.11 12.56 0.61
C TYR A 265 11.25 13.13 -0.50
N GLU A 266 11.77 14.18 -1.13
CA GLU A 266 11.18 14.82 -2.32
C GLU A 266 12.17 14.78 -3.48
N TYR A 267 11.68 14.45 -4.66
CA TYR A 267 12.43 14.50 -5.90
C TYR A 267 12.25 15.87 -6.55
N ALA A 268 13.31 16.65 -6.59
CA ALA A 268 13.33 17.94 -7.23
C ALA A 268 14.68 18.18 -7.92
N SER A 269 14.68 18.84 -9.06
CA SER A 269 15.91 19.21 -9.79
C SER A 269 16.84 18.03 -10.07
N GLY A 270 16.30 16.84 -10.27
CA GLY A 270 17.08 15.64 -10.63
C GLY A 270 17.63 14.83 -9.46
N SER A 271 17.28 15.17 -8.23
CA SER A 271 17.78 14.47 -7.04
C SER A 271 16.70 14.30 -5.96
N TRP A 272 16.85 13.24 -5.16
CA TRP A 272 16.09 13.06 -3.92
C TRP A 272 16.76 13.84 -2.80
N SER A 273 15.97 14.61 -2.07
CA SER A 273 16.42 15.33 -0.88
C SER A 273 15.42 15.12 0.26
N GLN A 274 15.95 14.96 1.46
CA GLN A 274 15.09 14.80 2.63
C GLN A 274 14.29 16.07 2.91
N LEU A 275 12.99 15.91 3.16
CA LEU A 275 12.10 16.97 3.61
C LEU A 275 12.07 16.98 5.13
N GLN A 276 12.51 18.10 5.74
CA GLN A 276 12.51 18.26 7.18
C GLN A 276 13.44 17.29 7.94
N ASN A 277 13.33 17.27 9.25
CA ASN A 277 14.03 16.34 10.11
C ASN A 277 13.32 14.98 10.13
N ASP A 278 14.01 13.99 10.68
CA ASP A 278 13.46 12.66 10.94
C ASP A 278 12.22 12.75 11.84
N ILE A 279 11.29 11.83 11.60
CA ILE A 279 10.12 11.65 12.46
C ILE A 279 10.44 10.46 13.38
N ASP A 280 11.11 10.76 14.49
CA ASP A 280 11.61 9.73 15.39
C ASP A 280 10.51 9.02 16.19
N GLY A 281 10.77 7.77 16.57
CA GLY A 281 10.03 7.07 17.62
C GLY A 281 10.13 7.81 18.95
N GLU A 282 9.18 7.59 19.85
CA GLU A 282 9.12 8.31 21.13
C GLU A 282 10.01 7.69 22.19
N ALA A 283 10.18 6.37 22.13
CA ALA A 283 10.96 5.63 23.11
C ALA A 283 11.66 4.40 22.49
N ALA A 284 12.64 3.89 23.20
CA ALA A 284 13.33 2.66 22.81
C ALA A 284 12.34 1.49 22.64
N SER A 285 12.58 0.70 21.62
CA SER A 285 11.78 -0.48 21.23
C SER A 285 10.37 -0.19 20.69
N ASP A 286 9.98 1.04 20.43
CA ASP A 286 8.69 1.39 19.81
C ASP A 286 8.54 0.84 18.40
N ASN A 287 9.66 0.65 17.69
CA ASN A 287 9.72 0.25 16.28
C ASN A 287 8.85 1.16 15.37
N SER A 288 8.93 2.48 15.58
CA SER A 288 8.26 3.49 14.75
C SER A 288 8.72 3.37 13.30
N GLY A 289 7.81 3.55 12.34
CA GLY A 289 8.13 3.36 10.92
C GLY A 289 8.05 1.91 10.44
N ARG A 290 7.62 0.96 11.27
CA ARG A 290 7.35 -0.41 10.82
C ARG A 290 6.33 -0.44 9.68
N PHE A 291 5.33 0.45 9.73
CA PHE A 291 4.35 0.67 8.67
C PHE A 291 4.22 2.16 8.41
N VAL A 292 4.17 2.54 7.14
CA VAL A 292 4.00 3.92 6.71
C VAL A 292 2.95 4.00 5.61
N SER A 293 2.15 5.08 5.61
CA SER A 293 1.17 5.36 4.57
C SER A 293 1.10 6.85 4.33
N MET A 294 1.40 7.26 3.10
CA MET A 294 1.36 8.65 2.65
C MET A 294 0.10 8.92 1.84
N ASN A 295 -0.50 10.08 2.01
CA ASN A 295 -1.66 10.46 1.20
C ASN A 295 -1.25 10.86 -0.23
N ALA A 296 -2.24 10.96 -1.11
CA ALA A 296 -2.03 11.28 -2.53
C ALA A 296 -1.28 12.60 -2.78
N ALA A 297 -1.47 13.61 -1.92
CA ALA A 297 -0.78 14.89 -2.03
C ALA A 297 0.67 14.85 -1.53
N GLY A 298 1.03 13.84 -0.74
CA GLY A 298 2.37 13.74 -0.13
C GLY A 298 2.62 14.75 1.00
N ASP A 299 1.56 15.29 1.61
CA ASP A 299 1.63 16.28 2.68
C ASP A 299 1.22 15.72 4.06
N ARG A 300 0.81 14.45 4.11
CA ARG A 300 0.45 13.74 5.33
C ARG A 300 0.95 12.30 5.27
N VAL A 301 1.44 11.82 6.40
CA VAL A 301 1.87 10.43 6.58
C VAL A 301 1.30 9.88 7.88
N ALA A 302 0.81 8.65 7.84
CA ALA A 302 0.48 7.87 9.02
C ALA A 302 1.63 6.91 9.29
N ILE A 303 2.07 6.84 10.55
CA ILE A 303 3.24 6.07 10.99
C ILE A 303 2.83 5.14 12.12
N GLY A 304 3.04 3.84 11.93
CA GLY A 304 2.78 2.83 12.95
C GLY A 304 4.02 2.57 13.82
N ALA A 305 3.83 2.57 15.14
CA ALA A 305 4.79 2.13 16.14
C ALA A 305 4.15 1.03 16.99
N TYR A 306 4.22 -0.21 16.51
CA TYR A 306 3.38 -1.31 16.99
C TYR A 306 3.78 -1.84 18.38
N LYS A 307 4.95 -1.45 18.86
CA LYS A 307 5.43 -1.81 20.21
C LYS A 307 5.41 -0.65 21.19
N ASN A 308 4.88 0.53 20.82
CA ASN A 308 4.82 1.64 21.74
C ASN A 308 4.05 1.29 23.02
N ASP A 309 4.61 1.67 24.17
CA ASP A 309 4.12 1.32 25.50
C ASP A 309 3.22 2.40 26.13
N GLY A 310 2.88 3.47 25.42
CA GLY A 310 2.17 4.64 25.95
C GLY A 310 0.83 4.35 26.62
N ALA A 311 0.11 3.32 26.17
CA ALA A 311 -1.16 2.88 26.75
C ALA A 311 -1.06 1.53 27.49
N GLY A 312 0.12 0.94 27.57
CA GLY A 312 0.40 -0.37 28.16
C GLY A 312 1.43 -1.13 27.33
N SER A 313 1.99 -2.20 27.87
CA SER A 313 3.06 -2.96 27.19
C SER A 313 2.66 -3.40 25.80
N ASN A 314 3.41 -2.96 24.78
CA ASN A 314 3.18 -3.21 23.35
C ASN A 314 1.74 -2.86 22.90
N ALA A 315 1.13 -1.83 23.49
CA ALA A 315 -0.19 -1.39 23.08
C ALA A 315 -0.20 -0.85 21.62
N GLY A 316 0.93 -0.32 21.21
CA GLY A 316 1.11 0.31 19.91
C GLY A 316 0.38 1.64 19.77
N HIS A 317 0.82 2.44 18.81
CA HIS A 317 0.11 3.64 18.39
C HIS A 317 0.32 3.97 16.91
N VAL A 318 -0.45 4.92 16.39
CA VAL A 318 -0.28 5.53 15.07
C VAL A 318 -0.20 7.05 15.25
N ARG A 319 0.78 7.66 14.58
CA ARG A 319 0.94 9.13 14.49
C ARG A 319 0.71 9.60 13.07
#